data_3949b47e991badfe8648be6f5f640875
#
_entry.id   3949b47e991badfe8648be6f5f640875
#
_cell.length_a   1.000
_cell.length_b   1.000
_cell.length_c   1.000
_cell.angle_alpha   90.00
_cell.angle_beta   90.00
_cell.angle_gamma   90.00
#
_symmetry.space_group_name_H-M   'P 1'
#
loop_
_entity.id
_entity.type
_entity.pdbx_description
1 polymer ?
#
loop_
_entity_poly.entity_id
_entity_poly.type
_entity_poly.pdbx_seq_one_letter_code
_entity_poly.pdbx_strand_id
1 'polypeptide(L)'
;KAVECRYNYRELSDTDKAMLEKYWTNLPDYLQGEPCKLMCVVDTSASMRANRADAPINVAIALGMYCAERIGGPFKNNYISFSSRPQLIKVEGVDFVDKVRRIYNTNLCENTNLLATFKLIEQCALQSSPEDIPDTLVVISDMQIDRGVGYSDPWGTGAATEMEKLRVEWAAKGLKLPKLVYWNVDARGDANFLDDGPFVTYVSGASPTIFKSVLTGKTGYSLMLEVLLGKRYEAIQL
;
A
#
# COMPACT_ATOMS: atom_id res chain seq x y z
N LYS A 1 10.36 -5.59 -15.58
CA LYS A 1 11.67 -6.11 -16.07
C LYS A 1 12.63 -6.51 -14.95
N ALA A 2 12.81 -5.70 -13.88
CA ALA A 2 13.73 -6.02 -12.79
C ALA A 2 13.36 -7.32 -12.05
N VAL A 3 12.06 -7.61 -11.90
CA VAL A 3 11.55 -8.83 -11.29
C VAL A 3 11.47 -9.98 -12.30
N GLU A 4 11.09 -9.70 -13.55
CA GLU A 4 11.06 -10.70 -14.64
C GLU A 4 12.41 -11.37 -14.88
N CYS A 5 13.51 -10.62 -14.73
CA CYS A 5 14.85 -11.19 -14.91
C CYS A 5 15.19 -12.31 -13.93
N ARG A 6 14.51 -12.39 -12.77
CA ARG A 6 14.72 -13.48 -11.83
C ARG A 6 14.17 -14.82 -12.34
N TYR A 7 13.05 -14.78 -13.07
CA TYR A 7 12.45 -16.00 -13.61
C TYR A 7 13.20 -16.53 -14.86
N ASN A 8 13.83 -15.62 -15.61
CA ASN A 8 14.52 -15.97 -16.84
C ASN A 8 16.03 -16.16 -16.68
N TYR A 9 16.57 -16.11 -15.44
CA TYR A 9 18.01 -16.15 -15.14
C TYR A 9 18.87 -15.17 -15.94
N ARG A 10 18.26 -14.19 -16.59
CA ARG A 10 18.98 -13.19 -17.36
C ARG A 10 19.42 -12.06 -16.45
N GLU A 11 20.73 -11.88 -16.32
CA GLU A 11 21.27 -10.70 -15.66
C GLU A 11 20.96 -9.45 -16.49
N LEU A 12 20.51 -8.40 -15.80
CA LEU A 12 20.35 -7.10 -16.42
C LEU A 12 21.73 -6.51 -16.73
N SER A 13 21.87 -5.98 -17.93
CA SER A 13 23.07 -5.20 -18.29
C SER A 13 23.13 -3.92 -17.43
N ASP A 14 24.31 -3.33 -17.30
CA ASP A 14 24.47 -2.06 -16.59
C ASP A 14 23.67 -0.94 -17.27
N THR A 15 23.53 -1.00 -18.59
CA THR A 15 22.66 -0.08 -19.35
C THR A 15 21.19 -0.25 -18.96
N ASP A 16 20.68 -1.49 -18.83
CA ASP A 16 19.29 -1.73 -18.38
C ASP A 16 19.08 -1.22 -16.96
N LYS A 17 20.03 -1.46 -16.05
CA LYS A 17 19.95 -0.96 -14.66
C LYS A 17 19.91 0.57 -14.62
N ALA A 18 20.80 1.22 -15.35
CA ALA A 18 20.85 2.68 -15.43
C ALA A 18 19.56 3.27 -16.02
N MET A 19 18.98 2.61 -17.02
CA MET A 19 17.73 3.01 -17.62
C MET A 19 16.56 2.88 -16.61
N LEU A 20 16.49 1.77 -15.90
CA LEU A 20 15.45 1.55 -14.87
C LEU A 20 15.57 2.55 -13.72
N GLU A 21 16.80 2.83 -13.26
CA GLU A 21 17.07 3.85 -12.25
C GLU A 21 16.59 5.23 -12.71
N LYS A 22 16.91 5.60 -13.95
CA LYS A 22 16.47 6.87 -14.54
C LYS A 22 14.94 6.96 -14.64
N TYR A 23 14.26 5.88 -15.04
CA TYR A 23 12.80 5.86 -15.06
C TYR A 23 12.21 6.02 -13.66
N TRP A 24 12.77 5.35 -12.67
CA TRP A 24 12.31 5.42 -11.30
C TRP A 24 12.47 6.82 -10.70
N THR A 25 13.64 7.42 -10.84
CA THR A 25 13.95 8.76 -10.31
C THR A 25 13.16 9.88 -10.98
N ASN A 26 12.76 9.69 -12.25
CA ASN A 26 11.96 10.67 -12.99
C ASN A 26 10.45 10.47 -12.84
N LEU A 27 9.99 9.51 -12.01
CA LEU A 27 8.56 9.39 -11.75
C LEU A 27 8.03 10.68 -11.09
N PRO A 28 6.89 11.20 -11.54
CA PRO A 28 6.26 12.34 -10.92
C PRO A 28 6.02 12.11 -9.43
N ASP A 29 6.18 13.16 -8.63
CA ASP A 29 5.76 13.10 -7.23
C ASP A 29 4.23 13.28 -7.15
N TYR A 30 3.51 12.17 -7.07
CA TYR A 30 2.06 12.18 -6.93
C TYR A 30 1.62 12.56 -5.51
N LEU A 31 2.54 12.59 -4.53
CA LEU A 31 2.28 13.02 -3.16
C LEU A 31 2.36 14.55 -3.04
N GLN A 32 2.97 15.22 -4.02
CA GLN A 32 3.04 16.70 -4.18
C GLN A 32 3.57 17.44 -2.94
N GLY A 33 4.45 16.81 -2.17
CA GLY A 33 5.05 17.45 -0.99
C GLY A 33 4.08 17.67 0.18
N GLU A 34 2.85 17.18 0.10
CA GLU A 34 1.97 17.16 1.26
C GLU A 34 2.61 16.32 2.37
N PRO A 35 2.62 16.80 3.61
CA PRO A 35 3.12 16.03 4.75
C PRO A 35 2.18 14.85 5.02
N CYS A 36 2.29 13.82 4.20
CA CYS A 36 1.45 12.64 4.30
C CYS A 36 2.07 11.66 5.30
N LYS A 37 1.39 11.46 6.41
CA LYS A 37 1.73 10.42 7.38
C LYS A 37 1.10 9.09 6.95
N LEU A 38 1.65 8.52 5.91
CA LEU A 38 1.18 7.28 5.32
C LEU A 38 2.16 6.15 5.64
N MET A 39 1.63 4.94 5.86
CA MET A 39 2.41 3.70 5.92
C MET A 39 1.85 2.69 4.93
N CYS A 40 2.72 2.13 4.09
CA CYS A 40 2.34 1.01 3.22
C CYS A 40 2.55 -0.33 3.92
N VAL A 41 1.60 -1.23 3.73
CA VAL A 41 1.67 -2.64 4.07
C VAL A 41 1.66 -3.42 2.77
N VAL A 42 2.77 -4.09 2.47
CA VAL A 42 2.98 -4.75 1.19
C VAL A 42 2.79 -6.25 1.34
N ASP A 43 1.83 -6.78 0.62
CA ASP A 43 1.58 -8.21 0.54
C ASP A 43 2.55 -8.87 -0.46
N THR A 44 3.28 -9.87 0.03
CA THR A 44 4.21 -10.68 -0.77
C THR A 44 3.87 -12.17 -0.70
N SER A 45 2.63 -12.50 -0.33
CA SER A 45 2.13 -13.88 -0.25
C SER A 45 2.23 -14.65 -1.57
N ALA A 46 2.00 -15.94 -1.53
CA ALA A 46 2.11 -16.81 -2.70
C ALA A 46 1.14 -16.44 -3.82
N SER A 47 -0.09 -16.03 -3.48
CA SER A 47 -1.11 -15.59 -4.45
C SER A 47 -0.65 -14.39 -5.28
N MET A 48 0.10 -13.47 -4.65
CA MET A 48 0.68 -12.30 -5.30
C MET A 48 1.74 -12.67 -6.36
N ARG A 49 2.29 -13.88 -6.33
CA ARG A 49 3.41 -14.35 -7.16
C ARG A 49 2.98 -15.13 -8.41
N ALA A 50 1.85 -14.79 -8.99
CA ALA A 50 1.39 -15.43 -10.22
C ALA A 50 2.50 -15.45 -11.30
N ASN A 51 2.64 -16.55 -12.02
CA ASN A 51 3.67 -16.69 -13.09
C ASN A 51 3.24 -15.93 -14.36
N ARG A 52 3.28 -14.63 -14.28
CA ARG A 52 2.90 -13.69 -15.36
C ARG A 52 3.64 -12.36 -15.20
N ALA A 53 3.83 -11.65 -16.30
CA ALA A 53 4.55 -10.36 -16.31
C ALA A 53 3.84 -9.27 -15.48
N ASP A 54 2.52 -9.33 -15.42
CA ASP A 54 1.65 -8.42 -14.67
C ASP A 54 1.28 -8.98 -13.27
N ALA A 55 2.14 -9.82 -12.68
CA ALA A 55 1.90 -10.38 -11.35
C ALA A 55 1.66 -9.26 -10.32
N PRO A 56 0.66 -9.41 -9.44
CA PRO A 56 0.30 -8.42 -8.42
C PRO A 56 1.48 -7.96 -7.56
N ILE A 57 2.39 -8.88 -7.25
CA ILE A 57 3.59 -8.57 -6.46
C ILE A 57 4.46 -7.47 -7.09
N ASN A 58 4.54 -7.40 -8.42
CA ASN A 58 5.34 -6.39 -9.11
C ASN A 58 4.77 -4.98 -8.86
N VAL A 59 3.45 -4.88 -8.89
CA VAL A 59 2.73 -3.64 -8.60
C VAL A 59 2.86 -3.28 -7.13
N ALA A 60 2.63 -4.25 -6.23
CA ALA A 60 2.69 -4.03 -4.79
C ALA A 60 4.07 -3.55 -4.32
N ILE A 61 5.16 -4.17 -4.82
CA ILE A 61 6.53 -3.74 -4.53
C ILE A 61 6.78 -2.32 -5.06
N ALA A 62 6.40 -2.05 -6.31
CA ALA A 62 6.61 -0.73 -6.92
C ALA A 62 5.87 0.37 -6.15
N LEU A 63 4.60 0.15 -5.81
CA LEU A 63 3.79 1.10 -5.06
C LEU A 63 4.29 1.30 -3.62
N GLY A 64 4.60 0.20 -2.92
CA GLY A 64 5.13 0.25 -1.56
C GLY A 64 6.46 1.00 -1.49
N MET A 65 7.37 0.73 -2.43
CA MET A 65 8.66 1.40 -2.53
C MET A 65 8.50 2.87 -2.91
N TYR A 66 7.61 3.17 -3.87
CA TYR A 66 7.29 4.54 -4.28
C TYR A 66 6.82 5.39 -3.09
N CYS A 67 5.90 4.87 -2.29
CA CYS A 67 5.43 5.53 -1.09
C CYS A 67 6.54 5.70 -0.06
N ALA A 68 7.22 4.61 0.30
CA ALA A 68 8.24 4.61 1.33
C ALA A 68 9.32 5.67 1.09
N GLU A 69 9.73 5.85 -0.17
CA GLU A 69 10.77 6.84 -0.52
C GLU A 69 10.28 8.30 -0.47
N ARG A 70 8.98 8.55 -0.61
CA ARG A 70 8.40 9.89 -0.73
C ARG A 70 7.65 10.39 0.50
N ILE A 71 7.29 9.50 1.41
CA ILE A 71 6.70 9.91 2.70
C ILE A 71 7.74 10.59 3.58
N GLY A 72 7.28 11.49 4.45
CA GLY A 72 8.09 12.15 5.45
C GLY A 72 8.09 11.44 6.81
N GLY A 73 8.79 12.03 7.76
CA GLY A 73 8.79 11.60 9.16
C GLY A 73 9.61 10.35 9.45
N PRO A 74 9.41 9.73 10.65
CA PRO A 74 10.24 8.63 11.15
C PRO A 74 10.08 7.34 10.35
N PHE A 75 8.99 7.20 9.59
CA PHE A 75 8.72 6.02 8.76
C PHE A 75 9.26 6.16 7.33
N LYS A 76 9.97 7.24 7.01
CA LYS A 76 10.59 7.43 5.70
C LYS A 76 11.48 6.25 5.34
N ASN A 77 11.39 5.81 4.09
CA ASN A 77 12.08 4.63 3.56
C ASN A 77 11.69 3.31 4.24
N ASN A 78 10.52 3.24 4.87
CA ASN A 78 10.04 2.00 5.48
C ASN A 78 8.67 1.61 4.92
N TYR A 79 8.41 0.30 4.89
CA TYR A 79 7.11 -0.30 4.67
C TYR A 79 6.91 -1.45 5.65
N ILE A 80 5.68 -1.89 5.84
CA ILE A 80 5.39 -3.07 6.67
C ILE A 80 5.15 -4.26 5.74
N SER A 81 5.77 -5.40 6.08
CA SER A 81 5.46 -6.66 5.42
C SER A 81 4.10 -7.18 5.88
N PHE A 82 3.20 -7.54 4.95
CA PHE A 82 1.92 -8.12 5.30
C PHE A 82 2.06 -9.64 5.44
N SER A 83 2.23 -10.10 6.66
CA SER A 83 2.47 -11.51 6.98
C SER A 83 1.82 -11.87 8.33
N SER A 84 1.90 -13.14 8.73
CA SER A 84 1.50 -13.58 10.08
C SER A 84 2.30 -12.91 11.19
N ARG A 85 3.53 -12.48 10.87
CA ARG A 85 4.45 -11.73 11.74
C ARG A 85 4.93 -10.48 11.01
N PRO A 86 4.11 -9.42 10.94
CA PRO A 86 4.47 -8.20 10.23
C PRO A 86 5.76 -7.61 10.78
N GLN A 87 6.58 -7.09 9.88
CA GLN A 87 7.85 -6.44 10.22
C GLN A 87 7.95 -5.09 9.54
N LEU A 88 8.56 -4.13 10.23
CA LEU A 88 8.96 -2.87 9.62
C LEU A 88 10.24 -3.12 8.80
N ILE A 89 10.13 -2.96 7.50
CA ILE A 89 11.20 -3.23 6.54
C ILE A 89 11.70 -1.93 5.95
N LYS A 90 13.02 -1.71 6.00
CA LYS A 90 13.64 -0.55 5.39
C LYS A 90 13.91 -0.79 3.90
N VAL A 91 13.57 0.19 3.08
CA VAL A 91 13.87 0.19 1.64
C VAL A 91 15.34 0.57 1.48
N GLU A 92 16.19 -0.43 1.29
CA GLU A 92 17.64 -0.26 1.15
C GLU A 92 18.14 -0.94 -0.12
N GLY A 93 19.14 -0.35 -0.75
CA GLY A 93 19.81 -0.90 -1.93
C GLY A 93 20.66 0.15 -2.61
N VAL A 94 21.64 -0.32 -3.40
CA VAL A 94 22.58 0.54 -4.12
C VAL A 94 21.95 1.17 -5.36
N ASP A 95 20.95 0.52 -5.94
CA ASP A 95 20.18 0.97 -7.10
C ASP A 95 18.72 0.46 -7.03
N PHE A 96 17.89 0.90 -7.96
CA PHE A 96 16.49 0.47 -8.07
C PHE A 96 16.34 -1.05 -8.13
N VAL A 97 17.18 -1.71 -8.90
CA VAL A 97 17.11 -3.17 -9.10
C VAL A 97 17.44 -3.92 -7.81
N ASP A 98 18.46 -3.47 -7.07
CA ASP A 98 18.84 -4.06 -5.79
C ASP A 98 17.74 -3.87 -4.75
N LYS A 99 17.14 -2.68 -4.66
CA LYS A 99 15.98 -2.42 -3.78
C LYS A 99 14.83 -3.38 -4.09
N VAL A 100 14.41 -3.49 -5.34
CA VAL A 100 13.33 -4.39 -5.75
C VAL A 100 13.66 -5.84 -5.40
N ARG A 101 14.89 -6.31 -5.65
CA ARG A 101 15.32 -7.67 -5.30
C ARG A 101 15.27 -7.94 -3.81
N ARG A 102 15.69 -7.00 -2.99
CA ARG A 102 15.65 -7.11 -1.53
C ARG A 102 14.21 -7.23 -1.04
N ILE A 103 13.34 -6.34 -1.46
CA ILE A 103 11.91 -6.39 -1.08
C ILE A 103 11.26 -7.70 -1.54
N TYR A 104 11.52 -8.11 -2.79
CA TYR A 104 10.99 -9.36 -3.33
C TYR A 104 11.40 -10.60 -2.52
N ASN A 105 12.60 -10.57 -1.92
CA ASN A 105 13.17 -11.68 -1.16
C ASN A 105 12.87 -11.62 0.34
N THR A 106 12.40 -10.50 0.86
CA THR A 106 12.24 -10.28 2.31
C THR A 106 11.13 -11.12 2.90
N ASN A 107 10.08 -11.45 2.11
CA ASN A 107 8.94 -12.21 2.63
C ASN A 107 8.66 -13.47 1.83
N LEU A 108 8.68 -14.56 2.52
CA LEU A 108 8.34 -15.88 2.03
C LEU A 108 6.96 -16.26 2.56
N CYS A 109 5.96 -16.20 1.69
CA CYS A 109 4.71 -16.98 1.74
C CYS A 109 4.13 -17.22 3.15
N GLU A 110 3.72 -16.20 3.85
CA GLU A 110 3.02 -16.32 5.11
C GLU A 110 1.61 -15.73 5.03
N ASN A 111 0.75 -16.20 5.94
CA ASN A 111 -0.62 -15.72 6.08
C ASN A 111 -0.66 -14.23 6.45
N THR A 112 -1.67 -13.51 6.00
CA THR A 112 -1.83 -12.07 6.19
C THR A 112 -2.60 -11.76 7.47
N ASN A 113 -1.99 -11.03 8.41
CA ASN A 113 -2.58 -10.71 9.72
C ASN A 113 -2.65 -9.20 9.97
N LEU A 114 -3.84 -8.64 9.75
CA LEU A 114 -4.09 -7.21 9.92
C LEU A 114 -3.97 -6.76 11.38
N LEU A 115 -4.49 -7.55 12.33
CA LEU A 115 -4.43 -7.22 13.76
C LEU A 115 -2.98 -7.15 14.26
N ALA A 116 -2.14 -8.08 13.79
CA ALA A 116 -0.72 -8.05 14.11
C ALA A 116 -0.03 -6.82 13.52
N THR A 117 -0.47 -6.35 12.34
CA THR A 117 0.03 -5.12 11.73
C THR A 117 -0.29 -3.90 12.60
N PHE A 118 -1.50 -3.77 13.09
CA PHE A 118 -1.87 -2.68 14.01
C PHE A 118 -1.10 -2.75 15.33
N LYS A 119 -0.91 -3.95 15.89
CA LYS A 119 -0.09 -4.14 17.10
C LYS A 119 1.37 -3.71 16.88
N LEU A 120 1.95 -4.00 15.72
CA LEU A 120 3.30 -3.53 15.38
C LEU A 120 3.36 -2.00 15.35
N ILE A 121 2.41 -1.34 14.68
CA ILE A 121 2.34 0.13 14.62
C ILE A 121 2.16 0.71 16.03
N GLU A 122 1.30 0.13 16.86
CA GLU A 122 1.10 0.52 18.24
C GLU A 122 2.41 0.44 19.05
N GLN A 123 3.16 -0.64 18.92
CA GLN A 123 4.45 -0.80 19.58
C GLN A 123 5.46 0.26 19.14
N CYS A 124 5.52 0.54 17.85
CA CYS A 124 6.36 1.62 17.32
C CYS A 124 5.92 3.00 17.87
N ALA A 125 4.62 3.24 17.94
CA ALA A 125 4.05 4.48 18.44
C ALA A 125 4.36 4.71 19.95
N LEU A 126 4.29 3.67 20.75
CA LEU A 126 4.61 3.72 22.18
C LEU A 126 6.09 3.93 22.46
N GLN A 127 6.96 3.62 21.49
CA GLN A 127 8.41 3.83 21.56
C GLN A 127 8.86 5.17 20.97
N SER A 128 7.98 5.84 20.24
CA SER A 128 8.22 7.11 19.56
C SER A 128 7.23 8.15 20.07
N SER A 129 7.11 9.27 19.36
CA SER A 129 6.08 10.25 19.68
C SER A 129 4.71 9.78 19.11
N PRO A 130 3.59 9.94 19.84
CA PRO A 130 2.26 9.71 19.31
C PRO A 130 1.96 10.49 18.02
N GLU A 131 2.64 11.61 17.82
CA GLU A 131 2.53 12.44 16.61
C GLU A 131 3.16 11.77 15.38
N ASP A 132 4.01 10.77 15.58
CA ASP A 132 4.70 10.05 14.50
C ASP A 132 3.86 8.92 13.90
N ILE A 133 2.69 8.61 14.50
CA ILE A 133 1.80 7.57 13.99
C ILE A 133 1.28 7.93 12.60
N PRO A 134 1.25 6.99 11.64
CA PRO A 134 0.63 7.22 10.35
C PRO A 134 -0.86 7.57 10.51
N ASP A 135 -1.33 8.57 9.77
CA ASP A 135 -2.77 8.88 9.69
C ASP A 135 -3.52 7.89 8.78
N THR A 136 -2.78 7.26 7.87
CA THR A 136 -3.33 6.33 6.88
C THR A 136 -2.43 5.11 6.73
N LEU A 137 -3.04 3.93 6.76
CA LEU A 137 -2.42 2.64 6.49
C LEU A 137 -2.95 2.13 5.15
N VAL A 138 -2.06 1.94 4.17
CA VAL A 138 -2.43 1.44 2.84
C VAL A 138 -1.97 -0.01 2.70
N VAL A 139 -2.91 -0.93 2.66
CA VAL A 139 -2.67 -2.37 2.46
C VAL A 139 -2.75 -2.68 0.98
N ILE A 140 -1.62 -3.04 0.39
CA ILE A 140 -1.48 -3.34 -1.05
C ILE A 140 -1.42 -4.86 -1.20
N SER A 141 -2.49 -5.46 -1.72
CA SER A 141 -2.71 -6.91 -1.76
C SER A 141 -3.59 -7.29 -2.96
N ASP A 142 -3.65 -8.58 -3.30
CA ASP A 142 -4.67 -9.14 -4.19
C ASP A 142 -5.99 -9.43 -3.47
N MET A 143 -6.10 -9.02 -2.22
CA MET A 143 -7.26 -9.19 -1.33
C MET A 143 -7.59 -10.64 -0.97
N GLN A 144 -6.68 -11.58 -1.22
CA GLN A 144 -6.78 -12.95 -0.70
C GLN A 144 -6.28 -12.98 0.76
N ILE A 145 -6.98 -12.28 1.63
CA ILE A 145 -6.68 -12.21 3.06
C ILE A 145 -7.21 -13.47 3.73
N ASP A 146 -6.37 -14.14 4.49
CA ASP A 146 -6.77 -15.38 5.17
C ASP A 146 -7.95 -15.18 6.10
N ARG A 147 -8.98 -15.97 5.88
CA ARG A 147 -10.22 -15.98 6.68
C ARG A 147 -10.00 -16.45 8.14
N GLY A 148 -8.80 -16.93 8.46
CA GLY A 148 -8.47 -17.50 9.77
C GLY A 148 -8.28 -16.52 10.92
N VAL A 149 -8.23 -15.23 10.66
CA VAL A 149 -8.00 -14.20 11.69
C VAL A 149 -9.13 -13.16 11.65
N GLY A 150 -10.28 -13.51 12.19
CA GLY A 150 -11.38 -12.58 12.43
C GLY A 150 -12.17 -12.11 11.19
N TYR A 151 -11.78 -12.56 9.99
CA TYR A 151 -12.46 -12.23 8.72
C TYR A 151 -13.33 -13.40 8.25
N SER A 152 -14.17 -13.92 9.12
CA SER A 152 -15.09 -15.01 8.76
C SER A 152 -16.28 -14.54 7.92
N ASP A 153 -16.42 -13.23 7.72
CA ASP A 153 -17.55 -12.68 6.96
C ASP A 153 -17.14 -11.31 6.37
N PRO A 154 -16.95 -11.21 5.02
CA PRO A 154 -16.72 -9.91 4.37
C PRO A 154 -17.90 -8.94 4.55
N TRP A 155 -19.04 -9.45 4.98
CA TRP A 155 -20.30 -8.75 5.20
C TRP A 155 -20.81 -8.88 6.63
N GLY A 156 -20.09 -9.62 7.49
CA GLY A 156 -20.50 -9.93 8.84
C GLY A 156 -20.10 -8.86 9.86
N THR A 157 -20.91 -8.73 10.85
CA THR A 157 -20.76 -7.83 12.01
C THR A 157 -19.44 -8.03 12.79
N GLY A 158 -18.69 -9.12 12.52
CA GLY A 158 -17.47 -9.49 13.26
C GLY A 158 -16.27 -8.60 12.96
N ALA A 159 -16.00 -8.26 11.70
CA ALA A 159 -14.83 -7.44 11.34
C ALA A 159 -14.99 -5.98 11.80
N ALA A 160 -16.19 -5.43 11.64
CA ALA A 160 -16.53 -4.12 12.19
C ALA A 160 -16.36 -4.09 13.71
N THR A 161 -16.71 -5.18 14.40
CA THR A 161 -16.54 -5.32 15.83
C THR A 161 -15.07 -5.35 16.26
N GLU A 162 -14.18 -6.04 15.51
CA GLU A 162 -12.75 -6.08 15.84
C GLU A 162 -12.07 -4.72 15.60
N MET A 163 -12.40 -4.03 14.52
CA MET A 163 -11.89 -2.67 14.25
C MET A 163 -12.40 -1.68 15.30
N GLU A 164 -13.64 -1.81 15.75
CA GLU A 164 -14.18 -0.96 16.81
C GLU A 164 -13.50 -1.23 18.15
N LYS A 165 -13.20 -2.48 18.49
CA LYS A 165 -12.41 -2.83 19.67
C LYS A 165 -11.03 -2.19 19.61
N LEU A 166 -10.33 -2.33 18.47
CA LEU A 166 -9.03 -1.69 18.26
C LEU A 166 -9.12 -0.18 18.45
N ARG A 167 -10.14 0.46 17.91
CA ARG A 167 -10.36 1.90 18.07
C ARG A 167 -10.49 2.31 19.53
N VAL A 168 -11.27 1.57 20.31
CA VAL A 168 -11.44 1.81 21.72
C VAL A 168 -10.15 1.58 22.51
N GLU A 169 -9.42 0.50 22.20
CA GLU A 169 -8.13 0.19 22.84
C GLU A 169 -7.08 1.27 22.56
N TRP A 170 -6.99 1.74 21.31
CA TRP A 170 -6.05 2.79 20.91
C TRP A 170 -6.41 4.13 21.56
N ALA A 171 -7.70 4.49 21.57
CA ALA A 171 -8.18 5.70 22.24
C ALA A 171 -7.88 5.71 23.74
N ALA A 172 -8.03 4.56 24.41
CA ALA A 172 -7.67 4.40 25.82
C ALA A 172 -6.17 4.63 26.11
N LYS A 173 -5.32 4.44 25.11
CA LYS A 173 -3.87 4.72 25.18
C LYS A 173 -3.50 6.12 24.68
N GLY A 174 -4.48 6.97 24.35
CA GLY A 174 -4.26 8.30 23.78
C GLY A 174 -3.78 8.27 22.33
N LEU A 175 -3.92 7.14 21.63
CA LEU A 175 -3.51 6.94 20.25
C LEU A 175 -4.71 7.06 19.31
N LYS A 176 -4.47 7.59 18.11
CA LYS A 176 -5.46 7.63 17.02
C LYS A 176 -5.24 6.48 16.06
N LEU A 177 -6.26 5.67 15.84
CA LEU A 177 -6.18 4.58 14.87
C LEU A 177 -6.06 5.14 13.45
N PRO A 178 -5.08 4.68 12.64
CA PRO A 178 -4.96 5.06 11.24
C PRO A 178 -6.20 4.72 10.42
N LYS A 179 -6.53 5.57 9.43
CA LYS A 179 -7.48 5.22 8.39
C LYS A 179 -6.92 4.05 7.59
N LEU A 180 -7.76 3.07 7.29
CA LEU A 180 -7.37 1.90 6.52
C LEU A 180 -7.79 2.06 5.06
N VAL A 181 -6.84 1.86 4.16
CA VAL A 181 -7.09 1.81 2.72
C VAL A 181 -6.65 0.45 2.21
N TYR A 182 -7.58 -0.31 1.67
CA TYR A 182 -7.28 -1.54 0.94
C TYR A 182 -7.08 -1.24 -0.53
N TRP A 183 -5.92 -1.57 -1.04
CA TRP A 183 -5.59 -1.41 -2.46
C TRP A 183 -5.46 -2.76 -3.15
N ASN A 184 -6.50 -3.14 -3.89
CA ASN A 184 -6.51 -4.35 -4.70
C ASN A 184 -5.71 -4.13 -5.98
N VAL A 185 -4.58 -4.79 -6.11
CA VAL A 185 -3.69 -4.72 -7.28
C VAL A 185 -3.90 -5.86 -8.29
N ASP A 186 -4.81 -6.80 -8.00
CA ASP A 186 -5.24 -7.87 -8.92
C ASP A 186 -6.76 -7.85 -9.16
N ALA A 187 -7.28 -6.72 -9.59
CA ALA A 187 -8.70 -6.53 -9.85
C ALA A 187 -9.19 -7.33 -11.07
N ARG A 188 -9.25 -8.64 -10.95
CA ARG A 188 -9.72 -9.55 -12.01
C ARG A 188 -11.16 -10.01 -11.87
N GLY A 189 -11.90 -9.46 -11.02
CA GLY A 189 -13.28 -9.80 -10.75
C GLY A 189 -14.03 -8.60 -10.22
N ASP A 190 -15.26 -8.82 -9.86
CA ASP A 190 -16.21 -7.85 -9.35
C ASP A 190 -15.76 -7.22 -8.02
N ALA A 191 -14.57 -6.63 -8.00
CA ALA A 191 -14.10 -5.82 -6.89
C ALA A 191 -14.96 -4.56 -6.85
N ASN A 192 -16.17 -4.74 -6.33
CA ASN A 192 -17.06 -3.65 -6.03
C ASN A 192 -16.43 -2.80 -4.95
N PHE A 193 -16.27 -1.53 -5.23
CA PHE A 193 -15.89 -0.54 -4.26
C PHE A 193 -16.98 -0.44 -3.21
N LEU A 194 -16.61 -0.67 -1.97
CA LEU A 194 -17.43 -0.35 -0.83
C LEU A 194 -16.67 0.65 0.01
N ASP A 195 -17.21 1.84 0.10
CA ASP A 195 -16.82 2.80 1.12
C ASP A 195 -17.56 2.37 2.39
N ASP A 196 -16.87 1.64 3.26
CA ASP A 196 -17.46 1.06 4.47
C ASP A 196 -17.34 2.04 5.64
N GLY A 197 -17.59 3.30 5.36
CA GLY A 197 -17.63 4.36 6.35
C GLY A 197 -16.32 5.15 6.49
N PRO A 198 -16.20 5.97 7.53
CA PRO A 198 -15.14 6.98 7.63
C PRO A 198 -13.73 6.38 7.87
N PHE A 199 -13.61 5.08 8.13
CA PHE A 199 -12.36 4.45 8.56
C PHE A 199 -11.73 3.51 7.53
N VAL A 200 -12.51 3.01 6.58
CA VAL A 200 -12.05 2.03 5.58
C VAL A 200 -12.40 2.50 4.18
N THR A 201 -11.43 2.44 3.28
CA THR A 201 -11.61 2.75 1.86
C THR A 201 -11.03 1.62 1.04
N TYR A 202 -11.75 1.19 0.01
CA TYR A 202 -11.29 0.20 -0.96
C TYR A 202 -10.93 0.87 -2.26
N VAL A 203 -9.78 0.50 -2.82
CA VAL A 203 -9.25 1.03 -4.07
C VAL A 203 -8.82 -0.14 -4.94
N SER A 204 -8.99 -0.03 -6.24
CA SER A 204 -8.65 -1.09 -7.18
C SER A 204 -7.91 -0.55 -8.39
N GLY A 205 -6.91 -1.29 -8.87
CA GLY A 205 -6.12 -0.97 -10.05
C GLY A 205 -4.64 -0.80 -9.79
N ALA A 206 -3.85 -0.73 -10.86
CA ALA A 206 -2.38 -0.71 -10.80
C ALA A 206 -1.77 0.68 -11.07
N SER A 207 -2.58 1.74 -11.10
CA SER A 207 -2.11 3.07 -11.47
C SER A 207 -1.64 3.90 -10.27
N PRO A 208 -0.42 4.45 -10.31
CA PRO A 208 0.08 5.36 -9.27
C PRO A 208 -0.77 6.61 -9.08
N THR A 209 -1.56 7.03 -10.10
CA THR A 209 -2.44 8.21 -9.99
C THR A 209 -3.54 8.02 -8.93
N ILE A 210 -3.87 6.77 -8.61
CA ILE A 210 -4.81 6.43 -7.55
C ILE A 210 -4.28 6.89 -6.17
N PHE A 211 -2.98 6.93 -5.96
CA PHE A 211 -2.41 7.48 -4.73
C PHE A 211 -2.91 8.87 -4.41
N LYS A 212 -2.91 9.76 -5.40
CA LYS A 212 -3.39 11.12 -5.19
C LYS A 212 -4.80 11.13 -4.59
N SER A 213 -5.64 10.24 -5.07
CA SER A 213 -7.02 10.07 -4.60
C SER A 213 -7.11 9.57 -3.18
N VAL A 214 -6.35 8.52 -2.90
CA VAL A 214 -6.27 7.89 -1.57
C VAL A 214 -5.77 8.88 -0.53
N LEU A 215 -4.74 9.64 -0.87
CA LEU A 215 -4.08 10.56 0.07
C LEU A 215 -4.88 11.83 0.33
N THR A 216 -5.59 12.33 -0.67
CA THR A 216 -6.43 13.53 -0.51
C THR A 216 -7.77 13.25 0.17
N GLY A 217 -8.06 11.98 0.49
CA GLY A 217 -9.35 11.58 1.07
C GLY A 217 -10.55 11.84 0.16
N LYS A 218 -10.29 12.07 -1.13
CA LYS A 218 -11.35 12.34 -2.11
C LYS A 218 -12.16 11.08 -2.36
N THR A 219 -13.47 11.22 -2.36
CA THR A 219 -14.38 10.16 -2.78
C THR A 219 -14.30 9.95 -4.29
N GLY A 220 -14.73 8.80 -4.78
CA GLY A 220 -14.82 8.54 -6.22
C GLY A 220 -15.63 9.62 -6.96
N TYR A 221 -16.67 10.15 -6.33
CA TYR A 221 -17.48 11.26 -6.85
C TYR A 221 -16.65 12.56 -6.98
N SER A 222 -15.89 12.92 -5.94
CA SER A 222 -15.03 14.11 -5.97
C SER A 222 -13.97 14.03 -7.06
N LEU A 223 -13.42 12.85 -7.29
CA LEU A 223 -12.44 12.60 -8.34
C LEU A 223 -13.06 12.70 -9.73
N MET A 224 -14.24 12.13 -9.90
CA MET A 224 -15.01 12.28 -11.14
C MET A 224 -15.24 13.76 -11.46
N LEU A 225 -15.68 14.55 -10.47
CA LEU A 225 -15.87 15.98 -10.64
C LEU A 225 -14.57 16.71 -10.97
N GLU A 226 -13.45 16.39 -10.31
CA GLU A 226 -12.15 17.01 -10.61
C GLU A 226 -11.71 16.75 -12.07
N VAL A 227 -11.97 15.54 -12.56
CA VAL A 227 -11.68 15.22 -13.97
C VAL A 227 -12.63 15.98 -14.90
N LEU A 228 -13.93 15.91 -14.65
CA LEU A 228 -14.96 16.49 -15.55
C LEU A 228 -14.91 18.02 -15.56
N LEU A 229 -14.60 18.64 -14.43
CA LEU A 229 -14.47 20.11 -14.30
C LEU A 229 -13.05 20.60 -14.60
N GLY A 230 -12.14 19.71 -14.97
CA GLY A 230 -10.77 20.08 -15.34
C GLY A 230 -10.71 20.84 -16.65
N LYS A 231 -9.68 21.69 -16.81
CA LYS A 231 -9.43 22.52 -18.00
C LYS A 231 -9.58 21.79 -19.33
N ARG A 232 -9.30 20.51 -19.36
CA ARG A 232 -9.43 19.69 -20.56
C ARG A 232 -10.84 19.66 -21.13
N TYR A 233 -11.86 19.84 -20.28
CA TYR A 233 -13.27 19.74 -20.63
C TYR A 233 -14.00 21.08 -20.58
N GLU A 234 -13.31 22.18 -20.27
CA GLU A 234 -13.91 23.54 -20.24
C GLU A 234 -14.56 23.97 -21.57
N ALA A 235 -14.13 23.40 -22.69
CA ALA A 235 -14.69 23.65 -23.99
C ALA A 235 -16.03 22.94 -24.27
N ILE A 236 -16.42 22.01 -23.39
CA ILE A 236 -17.70 21.28 -23.51
C ILE A 236 -18.74 22.09 -22.74
N GLN A 237 -19.52 22.87 -23.47
CA GLN A 237 -20.72 23.53 -22.94
C GLN A 237 -21.88 22.53 -23.02
N LEU A 238 -22.45 22.17 -21.87
CA LEU A 238 -23.67 21.39 -21.76
C LEU A 238 -24.88 22.27 -21.94
#